data_6b82dc969c6650207f79465a8b4adfe7
#
_entry.id   6b82dc969c6650207f79465a8b4adfe7
#
_cell.length_a   1.000
_cell.length_b   1.000
_cell.length_c   1.000
_cell.angle_alpha   90.00
_cell.angle_beta   90.00
_cell.angle_gamma   90.00
#
_symmetry.space_group_name_H-M   'P 1'
#
loop_
_entity.id
_entity.type
_entity.pdbx_description
1 polymer ?
#
loop_
_entity_poly.entity_id
_entity_poly.type
_entity_poly.pdbx_seq_one_letter_code
_entity_poly.pdbx_strand_id
1 'polypeptide(L)'
;MRPTRTGEPLPRRCYPLRDMRHLWRPRLRPAAALFALLAVALAAGFAPGAAQADRLSEARAQADQAEAELQSLNDRVAAAAEQYNAAQVQLDETNAKISENQKLLRASKSNLRVSRQELSQMLVDAYRQGNPDLAAMLLNAGSIDQLVDQQRFVQRATSHAEQVVADVRTYAHDVKRREEALESERATREDVLAQREAEKASIEGALAERQRLLNSLSAEIQQILAQRLAAQRAADAQAAAAAGGILADATAAAANQDLTFGGSVAGSADVGTYIEPPPSSSTGGAAASIALGQLGTPYVWGGGAPGGFDCSGLIAWAYAQVGVSLPHHAASQYAMGTPVPLDALEPGDIVSFHGSGHAGIYIGGGQYVHAPQTGDVVKVSSLADRSDMDGAVRIG
;
A
#
# COMPACT_ATOMS: atom_id res chain seq x y z
N MET A 1 -37.28 38.43 21.65
CA MET A 1 -36.38 38.83 20.56
C MET A 1 -35.03 38.18 20.78
N ARG A 2 -34.72 37.12 20.07
CA ARG A 2 -33.40 36.50 20.02
C ARG A 2 -33.02 36.42 18.52
N PRO A 3 -31.81 36.80 18.12
CA PRO A 3 -31.40 36.67 16.72
C PRO A 3 -30.99 35.24 16.41
N THR A 4 -31.53 34.71 15.34
CA THR A 4 -31.18 33.47 14.69
C THR A 4 -29.77 33.58 14.08
N ARG A 5 -28.81 32.81 14.53
CA ARG A 5 -27.55 32.61 13.84
C ARG A 5 -27.74 31.53 12.76
N THR A 6 -27.82 31.96 11.54
CA THR A 6 -27.67 31.14 10.37
C THR A 6 -26.20 30.69 10.27
N GLY A 7 -25.99 29.38 10.38
CA GLY A 7 -24.66 28.77 10.17
C GLY A 7 -24.32 28.77 8.67
N GLU A 8 -23.41 29.63 8.27
CA GLU A 8 -22.76 29.52 6.96
C GLU A 8 -21.82 28.33 6.95
N PRO A 9 -21.84 27.49 5.90
CA PRO A 9 -20.86 26.43 5.75
C PRO A 9 -19.52 27.07 5.35
N LEU A 10 -18.46 26.69 6.07
CA LEU A 10 -17.09 27.07 5.76
C LEU A 10 -16.74 26.65 4.31
N PRO A 11 -16.13 27.53 3.52
CA PRO A 11 -15.73 27.18 2.16
C PRO A 11 -14.64 26.09 2.19
N ARG A 12 -14.90 24.99 1.51
CA ARG A 12 -13.89 24.02 1.13
C ARG A 12 -12.85 24.75 0.30
N ARG A 13 -11.70 25.05 0.86
CA ARG A 13 -10.54 25.50 0.08
C ARG A 13 -10.06 24.31 -0.74
N CYS A 14 -10.56 24.22 -1.95
CA CYS A 14 -9.86 23.54 -3.02
C CYS A 14 -8.58 24.32 -3.27
N TYR A 15 -7.43 23.77 -2.87
CA TYR A 15 -6.16 24.25 -3.38
C TYR A 15 -6.09 23.82 -4.85
N PRO A 16 -6.00 24.76 -5.80
CA PRO A 16 -5.73 24.37 -7.16
C PRO A 16 -4.33 23.77 -7.20
N LEU A 17 -4.21 22.56 -7.71
CA LEU A 17 -2.96 21.99 -8.17
C LEU A 17 -2.36 22.97 -9.17
N ARG A 18 -1.49 23.84 -8.70
CA ARG A 18 -0.76 24.80 -9.52
C ARG A 18 0.16 24.00 -10.42
N ASP A 19 -0.18 24.01 -11.65
CA ASP A 19 0.48 23.44 -12.80
C ASP A 19 2.00 23.69 -12.74
N MET A 20 2.77 22.70 -12.28
CA MET A 20 4.23 22.74 -12.25
C MET A 20 4.85 22.40 -13.61
N ARG A 21 4.10 22.56 -14.70
CA ARG A 21 4.59 22.30 -16.06
C ARG A 21 5.51 23.35 -16.62
N HIS A 22 5.80 24.45 -15.89
CA HIS A 22 6.57 25.57 -16.43
C HIS A 22 8.04 25.66 -16.01
N LEU A 23 8.58 24.73 -15.22
CA LEU A 23 9.99 24.82 -14.77
C LEU A 23 10.97 23.90 -15.51
N TRP A 24 10.52 23.15 -16.50
CA TRP A 24 11.42 22.31 -17.31
C TRP A 24 11.24 22.57 -18.81
N ARG A 25 11.65 23.75 -19.27
CA ARG A 25 11.97 23.97 -20.67
C ARG A 25 13.49 23.88 -20.82
N PRO A 26 14.03 22.81 -21.43
CA PRO A 26 15.40 22.83 -21.89
C PRO A 26 15.51 23.88 -23.01
N ARG A 27 16.31 24.89 -22.81
CA ARG A 27 16.72 25.79 -23.90
C ARG A 27 17.64 24.97 -24.82
N LEU A 28 17.05 24.35 -25.84
CA LEU A 28 17.81 23.84 -26.99
C LEU A 28 18.51 25.02 -27.68
N ARG A 29 19.80 25.11 -27.50
CA ARG A 29 20.65 25.88 -28.44
C ARG A 29 21.01 24.95 -29.58
N PRO A 30 20.87 25.36 -30.87
CA PRO A 30 21.23 24.54 -32.01
C PRO A 30 22.76 24.55 -32.15
N ALA A 31 23.38 23.38 -31.95
CA ALA A 31 24.74 23.10 -32.38
C ALA A 31 24.70 21.91 -33.33
N ALA A 32 24.04 22.13 -34.48
CA ALA A 32 24.28 21.30 -35.66
C ALA A 32 25.36 22.04 -36.49
N ALA A 33 26.38 21.33 -36.85
CA ALA A 33 27.48 21.61 -37.74
C ALA A 33 28.84 21.58 -37.02
N LEU A 34 29.47 20.39 -37.08
CA LEU A 34 30.91 20.19 -37.17
C LEU A 34 31.26 18.69 -37.13
N PHE A 35 30.69 17.91 -38.07
CA PHE A 35 31.24 16.62 -38.45
C PHE A 35 31.72 16.71 -39.89
N ALA A 36 32.92 17.21 -40.05
CA ALA A 36 33.80 16.99 -41.21
C ALA A 36 35.07 17.76 -40.99
N LEU A 37 36.15 17.09 -40.73
CA LEU A 37 37.56 17.44 -40.85
C LEU A 37 38.34 16.98 -39.62
N LEU A 38 38.76 15.72 -39.60
CA LEU A 38 40.00 15.29 -38.95
C LEU A 38 40.39 13.90 -39.46
N ALA A 39 40.72 13.83 -40.75
CA ALA A 39 41.65 12.83 -41.24
C ALA A 39 42.89 13.62 -41.71
N VAL A 40 44.06 13.26 -41.22
CA VAL A 40 45.42 13.72 -41.51
C VAL A 40 46.02 14.57 -40.38
N ALA A 41 46.67 13.89 -39.46
CA ALA A 41 47.98 14.26 -38.89
C ALA A 41 48.55 12.99 -38.20
N LEU A 42 49.19 12.15 -38.99
CA LEU A 42 50.17 11.17 -38.51
C LEU A 42 51.48 11.87 -38.20
N ALA A 43 52.14 11.38 -37.12
CA ALA A 43 53.55 11.56 -36.78
C ALA A 43 53.93 12.82 -36.00
N ALA A 44 53.75 12.77 -34.68
CA ALA A 44 54.74 13.21 -33.71
C ALA A 44 54.51 12.43 -32.41
N GLY A 45 55.47 11.61 -32.03
CA GLY A 45 55.43 10.80 -30.83
C GLY A 45 55.33 11.64 -29.56
N PHE A 46 54.14 11.71 -29.03
CA PHE A 46 53.88 11.99 -27.63
C PHE A 46 53.06 10.83 -27.12
N ALA A 47 53.58 10.06 -26.21
CA ALA A 47 52.85 9.08 -25.45
C ALA A 47 52.02 9.83 -24.38
N PRO A 48 50.75 10.17 -24.65
CA PRO A 48 49.87 10.70 -23.59
C PRO A 48 49.14 9.58 -22.84
N GLY A 49 49.68 8.36 -22.91
CA GLY A 49 48.90 7.17 -22.52
C GLY A 49 48.77 6.93 -21.00
N ALA A 50 49.82 7.16 -20.25
CA ALA A 50 49.83 6.78 -18.84
C ALA A 50 49.07 7.77 -17.93
N ALA A 51 49.37 9.02 -17.99
CA ALA A 51 48.74 10.05 -17.14
C ALA A 51 47.22 10.23 -17.45
N GLN A 52 46.78 9.96 -18.68
CA GLN A 52 45.36 10.04 -19.08
C GLN A 52 44.63 8.78 -18.71
N ALA A 53 45.29 7.61 -18.76
CA ALA A 53 44.77 6.36 -18.25
C ALA A 53 44.61 6.38 -16.72
N ASP A 54 45.58 6.95 -15.99
CA ASP A 54 45.50 7.09 -14.53
C ASP A 54 44.35 8.04 -14.11
N ARG A 55 44.17 9.18 -14.79
CA ARG A 55 43.05 10.09 -14.53
C ARG A 55 41.69 9.43 -14.78
N LEU A 56 41.57 8.69 -15.87
CA LEU A 56 40.31 7.99 -16.19
C LEU A 56 40.03 6.86 -15.19
N SER A 57 41.07 6.14 -14.72
CA SER A 57 40.92 5.12 -13.68
C SER A 57 40.49 5.75 -12.35
N GLU A 58 41.06 6.89 -11.99
CA GLU A 58 40.65 7.63 -10.78
C GLU A 58 39.23 8.17 -10.88
N ALA A 59 38.82 8.76 -12.02
CA ALA A 59 37.46 9.21 -12.24
C ALA A 59 36.44 8.06 -12.20
N ARG A 60 36.81 6.89 -12.70
CA ARG A 60 35.95 5.67 -12.58
C ARG A 60 35.82 5.19 -11.15
N ALA A 61 36.93 5.16 -10.38
CA ALA A 61 36.88 4.77 -8.96
C ALA A 61 36.02 5.75 -8.14
N GLN A 62 36.10 7.04 -8.42
CA GLN A 62 35.24 8.04 -7.78
C GLN A 62 33.77 7.90 -8.23
N ALA A 63 33.52 7.54 -9.49
CA ALA A 63 32.16 7.23 -9.94
C ALA A 63 31.58 5.99 -9.26
N ASP A 64 32.38 4.93 -9.06
CA ASP A 64 31.99 3.71 -8.33
C ASP A 64 31.62 4.04 -6.88
N GLN A 65 32.43 4.88 -6.22
CA GLN A 65 32.14 5.34 -4.85
C GLN A 65 30.85 6.16 -4.79
N ALA A 66 30.68 7.12 -5.72
CA ALA A 66 29.48 7.94 -5.79
C ALA A 66 28.23 7.11 -6.08
N GLU A 67 28.35 6.10 -6.94
CA GLU A 67 27.25 5.17 -7.26
C GLU A 67 26.84 4.37 -6.03
N ALA A 68 27.81 3.84 -5.26
CA ALA A 68 27.55 3.12 -4.02
C ALA A 68 26.88 4.01 -2.96
N GLU A 69 27.32 5.27 -2.83
CA GLU A 69 26.68 6.24 -1.91
C GLU A 69 25.27 6.61 -2.35
N LEU A 70 25.05 6.84 -3.65
CA LEU A 70 23.74 7.08 -4.22
C LEU A 70 22.80 5.87 -4.00
N GLN A 71 23.31 4.65 -4.15
CA GLN A 71 22.55 3.44 -3.89
C GLN A 71 22.14 3.35 -2.41
N SER A 72 23.07 3.58 -1.48
CA SER A 72 22.78 3.62 -0.05
C SER A 72 21.71 4.66 0.31
N LEU A 73 21.74 5.84 -0.32
CA LEU A 73 20.71 6.87 -0.13
C LEU A 73 19.37 6.46 -0.69
N ASN A 74 19.34 5.79 -1.85
CA ASN A 74 18.12 5.26 -2.44
C ASN A 74 17.50 4.16 -1.58
N ASP A 75 18.32 3.26 -1.01
CA ASP A 75 17.85 2.21 -0.10
C ASP A 75 17.24 2.81 1.18
N ARG A 76 17.87 3.87 1.72
CA ARG A 76 17.31 4.62 2.87
C ARG A 76 15.97 5.27 2.52
N VAL A 77 15.83 5.86 1.33
CA VAL A 77 14.56 6.43 0.85
C VAL A 77 13.51 5.34 0.70
N ALA A 78 13.86 4.20 0.10
CA ALA A 78 12.93 3.08 -0.09
C ALA A 78 12.44 2.51 1.25
N ALA A 79 13.37 2.27 2.20
CA ALA A 79 13.01 1.80 3.53
C ALA A 79 12.10 2.78 4.29
N ALA A 80 12.43 4.08 4.28
CA ALA A 80 11.61 5.10 4.92
C ALA A 80 10.25 5.28 4.21
N ALA A 81 10.18 5.11 2.89
CA ALA A 81 8.92 5.13 2.15
C ALA A 81 7.99 3.99 2.56
N GLU A 82 8.52 2.77 2.73
CA GLU A 82 7.70 1.65 3.22
C GLU A 82 7.26 1.85 4.67
N GLN A 83 8.09 2.43 5.54
CA GLN A 83 7.66 2.78 6.91
C GLN A 83 6.57 3.88 6.90
N TYR A 84 6.67 4.86 6.02
CA TYR A 84 5.63 5.86 5.81
C TYR A 84 4.31 5.21 5.35
N ASN A 85 4.38 4.28 4.39
CA ASN A 85 3.24 3.54 3.89
C ASN A 85 2.62 2.65 4.98
N ALA A 86 3.45 1.99 5.82
CA ALA A 86 3.00 1.23 6.98
C ALA A 86 2.22 2.12 7.96
N ALA A 87 2.76 3.29 8.30
CA ALA A 87 2.08 4.26 9.17
C ALA A 87 0.76 4.76 8.54
N GLN A 88 0.70 4.93 7.22
CA GLN A 88 -0.53 5.29 6.53
C GLN A 88 -1.60 4.19 6.64
N VAL A 89 -1.25 2.93 6.40
CA VAL A 89 -2.15 1.77 6.57
C VAL A 89 -2.67 1.70 8.01
N GLN A 90 -1.79 1.82 9.00
CA GLN A 90 -2.16 1.82 10.41
C GLN A 90 -3.07 2.99 10.79
N LEU A 91 -2.85 4.16 10.20
CA LEU A 91 -3.70 5.34 10.39
C LEU A 91 -5.12 5.10 9.87
N ASP A 92 -5.25 4.50 8.70
CA ASP A 92 -6.54 4.19 8.09
C ASP A 92 -7.32 3.15 8.92
N GLU A 93 -6.64 2.10 9.40
CA GLU A 93 -7.21 1.12 10.31
C GLU A 93 -7.66 1.75 11.64
N THR A 94 -6.83 2.62 12.23
CA THR A 94 -7.15 3.30 13.49
C THR A 94 -8.34 4.23 13.31
N ASN A 95 -8.41 4.98 12.21
CA ASN A 95 -9.55 5.83 11.90
C ASN A 95 -10.85 5.02 11.70
N ALA A 96 -10.77 3.84 11.08
CA ALA A 96 -11.91 2.93 10.95
C ALA A 96 -12.39 2.43 12.32
N LYS A 97 -11.47 2.02 13.22
CA LYS A 97 -11.80 1.61 14.60
C LYS A 97 -12.45 2.75 15.38
N ILE A 98 -11.90 3.97 15.32
CA ILE A 98 -12.47 5.16 15.94
C ILE A 98 -13.91 5.40 15.44
N SER A 99 -14.13 5.34 14.13
CA SER A 99 -15.44 5.55 13.53
C SER A 99 -16.46 4.52 14.01
N GLU A 100 -16.11 3.25 13.99
CA GLU A 100 -17.00 2.18 14.44
C GLU A 100 -17.27 2.27 15.96
N ASN A 101 -16.24 2.52 16.77
CA ASN A 101 -16.41 2.67 18.22
C ASN A 101 -17.28 3.88 18.58
N GLN A 102 -17.15 5.00 17.85
CA GLN A 102 -18.05 6.16 18.00
C GLN A 102 -19.51 5.81 17.68
N LYS A 103 -19.76 5.01 16.66
CA LYS A 103 -21.11 4.55 16.29
C LYS A 103 -21.70 3.67 17.40
N LEU A 104 -20.93 2.71 17.87
CA LEU A 104 -21.32 1.83 18.96
C LEU A 104 -21.54 2.58 20.29
N LEU A 105 -20.70 3.57 20.58
CA LEU A 105 -20.86 4.45 21.76
C LEU A 105 -22.17 5.23 21.71
N ARG A 106 -22.54 5.77 20.54
CA ARG A 106 -23.84 6.46 20.37
C ARG A 106 -25.00 5.53 20.63
N ALA A 107 -24.93 4.28 20.14
CA ALA A 107 -25.97 3.27 20.40
C ALA A 107 -26.06 2.90 21.88
N SER A 108 -24.92 2.65 22.55
CA SER A 108 -24.89 2.32 23.98
C SER A 108 -25.41 3.49 24.84
N LYS A 109 -25.07 4.74 24.51
CA LYS A 109 -25.61 5.93 25.19
C LYS A 109 -27.12 6.07 25.01
N SER A 110 -27.63 5.75 23.82
CA SER A 110 -29.08 5.77 23.54
C SER A 110 -29.81 4.70 24.37
N ASN A 111 -29.29 3.47 24.37
CA ASN A 111 -29.87 2.36 25.14
C ASN A 111 -29.84 2.66 26.65
N LEU A 112 -28.72 3.16 27.15
CA LEU A 112 -28.60 3.58 28.56
C LEU A 112 -29.63 4.65 28.93
N ARG A 113 -29.86 5.62 28.04
CA ARG A 113 -30.87 6.67 28.27
C ARG A 113 -32.29 6.07 28.34
N VAL A 114 -32.62 5.16 27.43
CA VAL A 114 -33.94 4.49 27.40
C VAL A 114 -34.14 3.67 28.67
N SER A 115 -33.20 2.79 29.03
CA SER A 115 -33.29 1.97 30.24
C SER A 115 -33.34 2.78 31.54
N ARG A 116 -32.60 3.91 31.62
CA ARG A 116 -32.70 4.83 32.75
C ARG A 116 -34.06 5.51 32.84
N GLN A 117 -34.65 5.89 31.70
CA GLN A 117 -35.98 6.47 31.68
C GLN A 117 -37.03 5.47 32.14
N GLU A 118 -36.96 4.25 31.67
CA GLU A 118 -37.84 3.15 32.10
C GLU A 118 -37.69 2.88 33.59
N LEU A 119 -36.48 2.71 34.10
CA LEU A 119 -36.21 2.57 35.53
C LEU A 119 -36.81 3.73 36.34
N SER A 120 -36.64 4.97 35.87
CA SER A 120 -37.20 6.15 36.53
C SER A 120 -38.74 6.10 36.61
N GLN A 121 -39.41 5.70 35.52
CA GLN A 121 -40.87 5.53 35.49
C GLN A 121 -41.31 4.47 36.47
N MET A 122 -40.66 3.29 36.47
CA MET A 122 -40.97 2.21 37.42
C MET A 122 -40.82 2.67 38.90
N LEU A 123 -39.77 3.44 39.20
CA LEU A 123 -39.55 3.99 40.56
C LEU A 123 -40.65 4.96 40.96
N VAL A 124 -41.06 5.86 40.05
CA VAL A 124 -42.17 6.80 40.29
C VAL A 124 -43.49 6.08 40.53
N ASP A 125 -43.78 5.07 39.70
CA ASP A 125 -45.00 4.28 39.80
C ASP A 125 -45.03 3.46 41.08
N ALA A 126 -43.93 2.83 41.50
CA ALA A 126 -43.77 2.13 42.74
C ALA A 126 -43.97 3.09 43.95
N TYR A 127 -43.41 4.32 43.86
CA TYR A 127 -43.60 5.31 44.93
C TYR A 127 -45.04 5.79 45.01
N ARG A 128 -45.75 6.01 43.90
CA ARG A 128 -47.15 6.50 43.90
C ARG A 128 -48.15 5.44 44.30
N GLN A 129 -47.92 4.20 43.95
CA GLN A 129 -48.85 3.10 44.24
C GLN A 129 -48.69 2.55 45.67
N GLY A 130 -47.58 2.92 46.36
CA GLY A 130 -47.23 2.32 47.63
C GLY A 130 -46.82 0.86 47.53
N ASN A 131 -46.38 0.28 48.65
CA ASN A 131 -46.07 -1.15 48.67
C ASN A 131 -47.38 -1.92 48.65
N PRO A 132 -47.67 -2.80 47.67
CA PRO A 132 -48.89 -3.59 47.68
C PRO A 132 -48.93 -4.43 48.95
N ASP A 133 -49.90 -4.14 49.80
CA ASP A 133 -50.10 -4.89 51.03
C ASP A 133 -50.54 -6.30 50.65
N LEU A 134 -49.61 -7.26 50.78
CA LEU A 134 -49.86 -8.66 50.48
C LEU A 134 -51.09 -9.18 51.29
N ALA A 135 -51.35 -8.64 52.48
CA ALA A 135 -52.51 -9.01 53.28
C ALA A 135 -53.81 -8.45 52.65
N ALA A 136 -53.79 -7.21 52.10
CA ALA A 136 -54.91 -6.65 51.37
C ALA A 136 -55.18 -7.41 50.06
N MET A 137 -54.12 -7.89 49.36
CA MET A 137 -54.23 -8.71 48.17
C MET A 137 -54.89 -10.05 48.48
N LEU A 138 -54.50 -10.72 49.53
CA LEU A 138 -55.06 -11.98 49.97
C LEU A 138 -56.53 -11.85 50.39
N LEU A 139 -56.89 -10.76 51.06
CA LEU A 139 -58.26 -10.51 51.53
C LEU A 139 -59.23 -10.12 50.43
N ASN A 140 -58.74 -9.53 49.33
CA ASN A 140 -59.54 -9.10 48.17
C ASN A 140 -59.61 -10.13 47.04
N ALA A 141 -58.93 -11.28 47.13
CA ALA A 141 -58.97 -12.30 46.13
C ALA A 141 -60.29 -13.13 46.25
N GLY A 142 -61.15 -12.95 45.27
CA GLY A 142 -62.47 -13.68 45.23
C GLY A 142 -62.36 -15.15 44.77
N SER A 143 -61.19 -15.60 44.28
CA SER A 143 -60.95 -16.99 43.86
C SER A 143 -59.47 -17.35 43.89
N ILE A 144 -59.14 -18.64 43.92
CA ILE A 144 -57.75 -19.17 43.84
C ILE A 144 -57.09 -18.77 42.51
N ASP A 145 -57.84 -18.78 41.41
CA ASP A 145 -57.34 -18.40 40.10
C ASP A 145 -56.90 -16.94 40.06
N GLN A 146 -57.63 -16.03 40.71
CA GLN A 146 -57.23 -14.63 40.85
C GLN A 146 -55.95 -14.49 41.68
N LEU A 147 -55.75 -15.29 42.73
CA LEU A 147 -54.48 -15.31 43.49
C LEU A 147 -53.30 -15.78 42.65
N VAL A 148 -53.49 -16.83 41.86
CA VAL A 148 -52.45 -17.33 40.95
C VAL A 148 -52.08 -16.30 39.87
N ASP A 149 -53.07 -15.65 39.29
CA ASP A 149 -52.83 -14.60 38.27
C ASP A 149 -52.14 -13.38 38.86
N GLN A 150 -52.48 -12.98 40.08
CA GLN A 150 -51.89 -11.89 40.80
C GLN A 150 -50.43 -12.21 41.19
N GLN A 151 -50.17 -13.45 41.64
CA GLN A 151 -48.80 -13.91 41.88
C GLN A 151 -47.93 -13.90 40.62
N ARG A 152 -48.47 -14.40 39.50
CA ARG A 152 -47.79 -14.37 38.18
C ARG A 152 -47.52 -12.95 37.71
N PHE A 153 -48.44 -12.01 37.99
CA PHE A 153 -48.24 -10.58 37.66
C PHE A 153 -47.10 -10.00 38.46
N VAL A 154 -47.06 -10.22 39.81
CA VAL A 154 -45.98 -9.74 40.67
C VAL A 154 -44.62 -10.32 40.23
N GLN A 155 -44.57 -11.63 39.97
CA GLN A 155 -43.34 -12.26 39.50
C GLN A 155 -42.85 -11.65 38.18
N ARG A 156 -43.74 -11.42 37.21
CA ARG A 156 -43.39 -10.78 35.94
C ARG A 156 -42.89 -9.34 36.12
N ALA A 157 -43.54 -8.56 37.00
CA ALA A 157 -43.14 -7.20 37.30
C ALA A 157 -41.75 -7.16 37.97
N THR A 158 -41.48 -8.09 38.91
CA THR A 158 -40.18 -8.20 39.57
C THR A 158 -39.07 -8.59 38.59
N SER A 159 -39.30 -9.62 37.76
CA SER A 159 -38.32 -10.04 36.75
C SER A 159 -38.04 -8.93 35.72
N HIS A 160 -39.07 -8.18 35.34
CA HIS A 160 -38.90 -7.04 34.45
C HIS A 160 -38.06 -5.93 35.11
N ALA A 161 -38.30 -5.60 36.38
CA ALA A 161 -37.51 -4.63 37.11
C ALA A 161 -36.04 -5.06 37.25
N GLU A 162 -35.79 -6.33 37.55
CA GLU A 162 -34.45 -6.92 37.59
C GLU A 162 -33.73 -6.77 36.24
N GLN A 163 -34.46 -7.07 35.14
CA GLN A 163 -33.92 -6.94 33.78
C GLN A 163 -33.54 -5.49 33.46
N VAL A 164 -34.42 -4.50 33.75
CA VAL A 164 -34.15 -3.09 33.51
C VAL A 164 -32.92 -2.60 34.30
N VAL A 165 -32.79 -3.04 35.56
CA VAL A 165 -31.60 -2.73 36.38
C VAL A 165 -30.32 -3.34 35.78
N ALA A 166 -30.41 -4.58 35.31
CA ALA A 166 -29.31 -5.27 34.67
C ALA A 166 -28.90 -4.55 33.36
N ASP A 167 -29.87 -4.13 32.56
CA ASP A 167 -29.66 -3.38 31.34
C ASP A 167 -28.97 -2.01 31.59
N VAL A 168 -29.45 -1.26 32.59
CA VAL A 168 -28.79 0.01 32.99
C VAL A 168 -27.33 -0.23 33.37
N ARG A 169 -27.03 -1.27 34.16
CA ARG A 169 -25.65 -1.60 34.53
C ARG A 169 -24.80 -1.98 33.31
N THR A 170 -25.33 -2.83 32.46
CA THR A 170 -24.66 -3.33 31.26
C THR A 170 -24.33 -2.18 30.32
N TYR A 171 -25.31 -1.33 30.00
CA TYR A 171 -25.08 -0.19 29.10
C TYR A 171 -24.20 0.89 29.73
N ALA A 172 -24.27 1.11 31.05
CA ALA A 172 -23.36 2.04 31.73
C ALA A 172 -21.92 1.56 31.67
N HIS A 173 -21.68 0.26 31.88
CA HIS A 173 -20.37 -0.34 31.74
C HIS A 173 -19.87 -0.29 30.29
N ASP A 174 -20.75 -0.54 29.31
CA ASP A 174 -20.43 -0.51 27.90
C ASP A 174 -20.03 0.91 27.45
N VAL A 175 -20.76 1.92 27.88
CA VAL A 175 -20.42 3.34 27.63
C VAL A 175 -19.02 3.66 28.15
N LYS A 176 -18.72 3.32 29.39
CA LYS A 176 -17.40 3.58 30.01
C LYS A 176 -16.28 2.89 29.23
N ARG A 177 -16.43 1.60 28.94
CA ARG A 177 -15.44 0.80 28.18
C ARG A 177 -15.17 1.40 26.81
N ARG A 178 -16.22 1.87 26.10
CA ARG A 178 -16.08 2.48 24.77
C ARG A 178 -15.45 3.86 24.81
N GLU A 179 -15.70 4.64 25.86
CA GLU A 179 -15.03 5.93 26.07
C GLU A 179 -13.54 5.75 26.32
N GLU A 180 -13.16 4.78 27.16
CA GLU A 180 -11.76 4.41 27.41
C GLU A 180 -11.07 3.90 26.12
N ALA A 181 -11.75 3.06 25.34
CA ALA A 181 -11.22 2.59 24.06
C ALA A 181 -11.00 3.73 23.06
N LEU A 182 -11.95 4.71 22.98
CA LEU A 182 -11.78 5.88 22.11
C LEU A 182 -10.61 6.77 22.52
N GLU A 183 -10.34 6.92 23.80
CA GLU A 183 -9.20 7.66 24.28
C GLU A 183 -7.89 6.97 23.87
N SER A 184 -7.79 5.65 24.06
CA SER A 184 -6.65 4.85 23.63
C SER A 184 -6.43 4.89 22.11
N GLU A 185 -7.50 4.73 21.32
CA GLU A 185 -7.45 4.79 19.86
C GLU A 185 -6.98 6.17 19.33
N ARG A 186 -7.40 7.26 20.02
CA ARG A 186 -6.94 8.62 19.68
C ARG A 186 -5.48 8.83 20.00
N ALA A 187 -5.00 8.34 21.15
CA ALA A 187 -3.58 8.38 21.49
C ALA A 187 -2.74 7.60 20.44
N THR A 188 -3.16 6.38 20.10
CA THR A 188 -2.52 5.60 19.04
C THR A 188 -2.47 6.36 17.70
N ARG A 189 -3.57 7.05 17.35
CA ARG A 189 -3.62 7.86 16.12
C ARG A 189 -2.62 9.01 16.15
N GLU A 190 -2.45 9.68 17.27
CA GLU A 190 -1.46 10.77 17.44
C GLU A 190 -0.03 10.24 17.29
N ASP A 191 0.29 9.10 17.88
CA ASP A 191 1.60 8.46 17.77
C ASP A 191 1.90 8.06 16.33
N VAL A 192 0.94 7.46 15.62
CA VAL A 192 1.09 7.07 14.21
C VAL A 192 1.27 8.29 13.30
N LEU A 193 0.56 9.38 13.57
CA LEU A 193 0.75 10.63 12.83
C LEU A 193 2.16 11.20 13.05
N ALA A 194 2.67 11.17 14.28
CA ALA A 194 4.03 11.60 14.57
C ALA A 194 5.08 10.73 13.88
N GLN A 195 4.89 9.41 13.88
CA GLN A 195 5.76 8.47 13.15
C GLN A 195 5.74 8.78 11.65
N ARG A 196 4.58 8.92 11.03
CA ARG A 196 4.45 9.23 9.60
C ARG A 196 5.19 10.53 9.22
N GLU A 197 5.07 11.58 10.02
CA GLU A 197 5.77 12.83 9.76
C GLU A 197 7.30 12.69 9.94
N ALA A 198 7.76 11.86 10.89
CA ALA A 198 9.18 11.56 11.06
C ALA A 198 9.75 10.80 9.85
N GLU A 199 9.04 9.80 9.33
CA GLU A 199 9.46 9.07 8.13
C GLU A 199 9.48 9.97 6.89
N LYS A 200 8.48 10.83 6.73
CA LYS A 200 8.49 11.84 5.66
C LYS A 200 9.71 12.76 5.74
N ALA A 201 10.04 13.25 6.92
CA ALA A 201 11.24 14.07 7.11
C ALA A 201 12.53 13.30 6.81
N SER A 202 12.59 12.00 7.14
CA SER A 202 13.70 11.10 6.79
C SER A 202 13.88 10.98 5.28
N ILE A 203 12.78 10.76 4.55
CA ILE A 203 12.77 10.70 3.07
C ILE A 203 13.27 12.01 2.47
N GLU A 204 12.70 13.16 2.89
CA GLU A 204 13.07 14.48 2.40
C GLU A 204 14.54 14.78 2.70
N GLY A 205 15.05 14.39 3.88
CA GLY A 205 16.44 14.50 4.27
C GLY A 205 17.37 13.69 3.36
N ALA A 206 17.06 12.43 3.10
CA ALA A 206 17.85 11.57 2.24
C ALA A 206 17.84 12.05 0.77
N LEU A 207 16.69 12.53 0.28
CA LEU A 207 16.59 13.13 -1.06
C LEU A 207 17.44 14.41 -1.19
N ALA A 208 17.44 15.26 -0.16
CA ALA A 208 18.27 16.45 -0.14
C ALA A 208 19.77 16.12 -0.08
N GLU A 209 20.15 15.07 0.66
CA GLU A 209 21.52 14.55 0.71
C GLU A 209 21.96 14.00 -0.66
N ARG A 210 21.10 13.18 -1.29
CA ARG A 210 21.29 12.69 -2.66
C ARG A 210 21.50 13.83 -3.66
N GLN A 211 20.70 14.88 -3.58
CA GLN A 211 20.84 16.04 -4.48
C GLN A 211 22.15 16.80 -4.23
N ARG A 212 22.57 16.95 -2.98
CA ARG A 212 23.86 17.57 -2.63
C ARG A 212 25.02 16.75 -3.18
N LEU A 213 24.98 15.43 -3.03
CA LEU A 213 25.98 14.53 -3.59
C LEU A 213 26.09 14.71 -5.11
N LEU A 214 24.97 14.62 -5.83
CA LEU A 214 24.94 14.81 -7.29
C LEU A 214 25.53 16.17 -7.72
N ASN A 215 25.23 17.23 -6.98
CA ASN A 215 25.73 18.56 -7.27
C ASN A 215 27.23 18.72 -6.94
N SER A 216 27.79 17.90 -6.06
CA SER A 216 29.22 17.93 -5.71
C SER A 216 30.12 17.18 -6.68
N LEU A 217 29.54 16.29 -7.52
CA LEU A 217 30.31 15.50 -8.47
C LEU A 217 30.84 16.33 -9.62
N SER A 218 32.08 16.04 -10.05
CA SER A 218 32.67 16.68 -11.25
C SER A 218 31.85 16.33 -12.50
N ALA A 219 31.94 17.19 -13.53
CA ALA A 219 31.25 16.96 -14.79
C ALA A 219 31.66 15.63 -15.47
N GLU A 220 32.91 15.21 -15.29
CA GLU A 220 33.41 13.95 -15.80
C GLU A 220 32.74 12.74 -15.12
N ILE A 221 32.62 12.76 -13.78
CA ILE A 221 31.94 11.71 -13.01
C ILE A 221 30.46 11.69 -13.35
N GLN A 222 29.81 12.86 -13.44
CA GLN A 222 28.40 12.94 -13.85
C GLN A 222 28.18 12.33 -15.23
N GLN A 223 29.11 12.54 -16.17
CA GLN A 223 29.04 11.96 -17.52
C GLN A 223 29.19 10.45 -17.48
N ILE A 224 30.12 9.89 -16.68
CA ILE A 224 30.29 8.44 -16.50
C ILE A 224 29.01 7.81 -15.94
N LEU A 225 28.45 8.39 -14.88
CA LEU A 225 27.22 7.92 -14.27
C LEU A 225 26.01 7.99 -15.23
N ALA A 226 25.91 9.08 -16.00
CA ALA A 226 24.86 9.23 -17.01
C ALA A 226 24.96 8.18 -18.13
N GLN A 227 26.18 7.85 -18.57
CA GLN A 227 26.42 6.79 -19.57
C GLN A 227 26.03 5.40 -19.02
N ARG A 228 26.40 5.08 -17.77
CA ARG A 228 26.02 3.83 -17.12
C ARG A 228 24.50 3.71 -17.01
N LEU A 229 23.83 4.74 -16.53
CA LEU A 229 22.38 4.77 -16.40
C LEU A 229 21.69 4.62 -17.78
N ALA A 230 22.22 5.25 -18.82
CA ALA A 230 21.70 5.11 -20.17
C ALA A 230 21.87 3.67 -20.71
N ALA A 231 23.01 3.04 -20.44
CA ALA A 231 23.25 1.65 -20.81
C ALA A 231 22.32 0.69 -20.06
N GLN A 232 22.12 0.90 -18.77
CA GLN A 232 21.19 0.12 -17.96
C GLN A 232 19.76 0.25 -18.49
N ARG A 233 19.29 1.48 -18.73
CA ARG A 233 17.94 1.72 -19.30
C ARG A 233 17.74 1.06 -20.68
N ALA A 234 18.78 1.03 -21.48
CA ALA A 234 18.73 0.33 -22.77
C ALA A 234 18.60 -1.20 -22.58
N ALA A 235 19.32 -1.77 -21.61
CA ALA A 235 19.18 -3.18 -21.24
C ALA A 235 17.79 -3.50 -20.67
N ASP A 236 17.31 -2.66 -19.76
CA ASP A 236 15.96 -2.78 -19.16
C ASP A 236 14.86 -2.68 -20.23
N ALA A 237 15.01 -1.79 -21.23
CA ALA A 237 14.08 -1.66 -22.35
C ALA A 237 14.09 -2.90 -23.25
N GLN A 238 15.26 -3.51 -23.47
CA GLN A 238 15.35 -4.78 -24.20
C GLN A 238 14.71 -5.94 -23.44
N ALA A 239 14.92 -6.02 -22.13
CA ALA A 239 14.27 -7.00 -21.27
C ALA A 239 12.74 -6.83 -21.27
N ALA A 240 12.26 -5.59 -21.21
CA ALA A 240 10.83 -5.26 -21.29
C ALA A 240 10.22 -5.63 -22.65
N ALA A 241 10.94 -5.40 -23.74
CA ALA A 241 10.49 -5.79 -25.09
C ALA A 241 10.42 -7.32 -25.24
N ALA A 242 11.40 -8.05 -24.69
CA ALA A 242 11.37 -9.50 -24.65
C ALA A 242 10.19 -10.02 -23.81
N ALA A 243 9.95 -9.46 -22.63
CA ALA A 243 8.80 -9.81 -21.79
C ALA A 243 7.45 -9.51 -22.49
N GLY A 244 7.34 -8.38 -23.19
CA GLY A 244 6.17 -8.04 -24.01
C GLY A 244 5.93 -8.99 -25.17
N GLY A 245 6.99 -9.48 -25.81
CA GLY A 245 6.93 -10.52 -26.85
C GLY A 245 6.40 -11.85 -26.30
N ILE A 246 6.88 -12.27 -25.13
CA ILE A 246 6.42 -13.48 -24.44
C ILE A 246 4.91 -13.41 -24.14
N LEU A 247 4.42 -12.24 -23.66
CA LEU A 247 2.99 -12.03 -23.41
C LEU A 247 2.13 -12.02 -24.67
N ALA A 248 2.63 -11.43 -25.78
CA ALA A 248 1.94 -11.41 -27.05
C ALA A 248 1.82 -12.84 -27.66
N ASP A 249 2.88 -13.63 -27.55
CA ASP A 249 2.88 -15.02 -28.00
C ASP A 249 1.96 -15.91 -27.14
N ALA A 250 1.92 -15.68 -25.81
CA ALA A 250 1.02 -16.39 -24.91
C ALA A 250 -0.45 -16.07 -25.17
N THR A 251 -0.79 -14.81 -25.45
CA THR A 251 -2.17 -14.42 -25.82
C THR A 251 -2.57 -14.99 -27.19
N ALA A 252 -1.64 -15.06 -28.13
CA ALA A 252 -1.89 -15.67 -29.44
C ALA A 252 -2.05 -17.20 -29.35
N ALA A 253 -1.28 -17.87 -28.49
CA ALA A 253 -1.40 -19.30 -28.23
C ALA A 253 -2.72 -19.67 -27.55
N ALA A 254 -3.15 -18.86 -26.56
CA ALA A 254 -4.44 -19.02 -25.89
C ALA A 254 -5.64 -18.81 -26.85
N ALA A 255 -5.55 -17.86 -27.78
CA ALA A 255 -6.57 -17.63 -28.78
C ALA A 255 -6.66 -18.77 -29.81
N ASN A 256 -5.57 -19.53 -30.03
CA ASN A 256 -5.54 -20.67 -30.94
C ASN A 256 -5.98 -22.00 -30.32
N GLN A 257 -6.03 -22.11 -28.98
CA GLN A 257 -6.43 -23.36 -28.29
C GLN A 257 -7.94 -23.61 -28.28
N ASP A 258 -8.76 -22.64 -28.66
CA ASP A 258 -10.23 -22.78 -28.66
C ASP A 258 -10.79 -23.50 -29.89
N LEU A 259 -9.95 -24.05 -30.80
CA LEU A 259 -10.40 -24.65 -32.07
C LEU A 259 -9.92 -26.07 -32.38
N THR A 260 -9.22 -26.82 -31.50
CA THR A 260 -8.87 -28.22 -31.82
C THR A 260 -8.93 -29.13 -30.60
N PHE A 261 -10.09 -29.79 -30.47
CA PHE A 261 -10.20 -31.07 -29.79
C PHE A 261 -9.77 -32.19 -30.74
N GLY A 262 -8.67 -32.87 -30.42
CA GLY A 262 -8.36 -34.17 -30.98
C GLY A 262 -6.99 -34.31 -31.64
N GLY A 263 -6.10 -35.11 -31.03
CA GLY A 263 -4.97 -35.69 -31.74
C GLY A 263 -3.69 -35.86 -30.93
N SER A 264 -3.53 -37.04 -30.31
CA SER A 264 -2.28 -37.56 -29.74
C SER A 264 -1.19 -37.67 -30.80
N VAL A 265 0.03 -37.17 -30.54
CA VAL A 265 1.30 -37.81 -31.02
C VAL A 265 2.45 -37.53 -30.06
N ALA A 266 3.09 -38.61 -29.65
CA ALA A 266 4.37 -38.65 -28.96
C ALA A 266 5.51 -38.20 -29.88
N GLY A 267 6.46 -37.42 -29.36
CA GLY A 267 7.68 -37.07 -30.04
C GLY A 267 8.62 -36.30 -29.12
N SER A 268 9.58 -37.02 -28.55
CA SER A 268 10.68 -36.48 -27.73
C SER A 268 11.61 -35.59 -28.55
N ALA A 269 11.84 -34.36 -28.11
CA ALA A 269 13.06 -33.61 -28.41
C ALA A 269 13.35 -32.67 -27.25
N ASP A 270 14.49 -32.90 -26.64
CA ASP A 270 15.14 -32.12 -25.59
C ASP A 270 15.44 -30.69 -26.09
N VAL A 271 14.70 -29.71 -25.64
CA VAL A 271 15.00 -28.29 -25.83
C VAL A 271 14.69 -27.61 -24.49
N GLY A 272 15.66 -26.86 -24.00
CA GLY A 272 15.69 -26.21 -22.70
C GLY A 272 14.34 -25.66 -22.24
N THR A 273 14.04 -25.87 -21.00
CA THR A 273 12.77 -25.67 -20.33
C THR A 273 12.16 -24.30 -20.64
N TYR A 274 11.31 -24.26 -21.66
CA TYR A 274 10.41 -23.13 -21.91
C TYR A 274 9.31 -23.18 -20.85
N ILE A 275 9.35 -22.28 -19.88
CA ILE A 275 8.25 -22.12 -18.94
C ILE A 275 7.21 -21.26 -19.63
N GLU A 276 6.16 -21.90 -20.08
CA GLU A 276 4.98 -21.24 -20.64
C GLU A 276 4.37 -20.32 -19.58
N PRO A 277 4.20 -19.01 -19.87
CA PRO A 277 3.46 -18.14 -18.95
C PRO A 277 2.03 -18.67 -18.84
N PRO A 278 1.46 -18.76 -17.61
CA PRO A 278 0.11 -19.28 -17.44
C PRO A 278 -0.87 -18.41 -18.20
N PRO A 279 -1.98 -19.01 -18.68
CA PRO A 279 -3.01 -18.27 -19.36
C PRO A 279 -3.49 -17.11 -18.48
N SER A 280 -3.76 -15.96 -19.09
CA SER A 280 -4.24 -14.71 -18.47
C SER A 280 -5.58 -14.85 -17.72
N SER A 281 -6.02 -16.06 -17.43
CA SER A 281 -7.23 -16.40 -16.69
C SER A 281 -7.07 -16.36 -15.17
N SER A 282 -5.85 -16.31 -14.63
CA SER A 282 -5.63 -16.10 -13.18
C SER A 282 -5.68 -14.61 -12.83
N THR A 283 -6.28 -14.26 -11.70
CA THR A 283 -6.33 -12.89 -11.16
C THR A 283 -4.92 -12.28 -11.05
N GLY A 284 -3.95 -13.08 -10.58
CA GLY A 284 -2.55 -12.66 -10.48
C GLY A 284 -1.90 -12.40 -11.83
N GLY A 285 -2.10 -13.27 -12.82
CA GLY A 285 -1.57 -13.07 -14.17
C GLY A 285 -2.12 -11.83 -14.86
N ALA A 286 -3.42 -11.51 -14.62
CA ALA A 286 -4.01 -10.27 -15.09
C ALA A 286 -3.38 -9.03 -14.40
N ALA A 287 -3.15 -9.09 -13.09
CA ALA A 287 -2.46 -8.01 -12.35
C ALA A 287 -1.02 -7.81 -12.85
N ALA A 288 -0.28 -8.89 -13.14
CA ALA A 288 1.05 -8.81 -13.73
C ALA A 288 1.04 -8.12 -15.11
N SER A 289 0.07 -8.44 -15.96
CA SER A 289 -0.10 -7.81 -17.27
C SER A 289 -0.42 -6.32 -17.16
N ILE A 290 -1.26 -5.95 -16.21
CA ILE A 290 -1.61 -4.56 -15.91
C ILE A 290 -0.37 -3.77 -15.43
N ALA A 291 0.43 -4.36 -14.54
CA ALA A 291 1.67 -3.74 -14.06
C ALA A 291 2.69 -3.55 -15.20
N LEU A 292 2.81 -4.49 -16.12
CA LEU A 292 3.63 -4.36 -17.33
C LEU A 292 3.18 -3.20 -18.23
N GLY A 293 1.89 -2.89 -18.26
CA GLY A 293 1.37 -1.70 -18.95
C GLY A 293 1.86 -0.37 -18.37
N GLN A 294 2.53 -0.38 -17.21
CA GLN A 294 3.09 0.80 -16.56
C GLN A 294 4.62 0.95 -16.75
N LEU A 295 5.23 0.11 -17.59
CA LEU A 295 6.66 0.22 -17.88
C LEU A 295 7.03 1.64 -18.32
N GLY A 296 8.14 2.17 -17.79
CA GLY A 296 8.61 3.52 -18.05
C GLY A 296 7.96 4.61 -17.18
N THR A 297 6.94 4.29 -16.37
CA THR A 297 6.36 5.23 -15.41
C THR A 297 7.38 5.56 -14.32
N PRO A 298 7.61 6.85 -13.98
CA PRO A 298 8.59 7.24 -12.98
C PRO A 298 8.32 6.63 -11.60
N TYR A 299 9.39 6.28 -10.88
CA TYR A 299 9.29 6.00 -9.44
C TYR A 299 8.94 7.29 -8.68
N VAL A 300 7.92 7.21 -7.84
CA VAL A 300 7.52 8.27 -6.90
C VAL A 300 7.22 7.60 -5.57
N TRP A 301 7.93 7.95 -4.50
CA TRP A 301 7.63 7.41 -3.18
C TRP A 301 6.21 7.79 -2.74
N GLY A 302 5.50 6.85 -2.10
CA GLY A 302 4.08 6.99 -1.80
C GLY A 302 3.17 7.04 -3.03
N GLY A 303 3.70 6.79 -4.23
CA GLY A 303 2.98 6.80 -5.49
C GLY A 303 2.22 5.48 -5.70
N GLY A 304 0.91 5.58 -6.00
CA GLY A 304 0.03 4.41 -6.20
C GLY A 304 -0.95 4.60 -7.36
N ALA A 305 -0.60 5.40 -8.38
CA ALA A 305 -1.46 5.65 -9.54
C ALA A 305 -0.64 5.94 -10.80
N PRO A 306 -1.23 5.80 -12.02
CA PRO A 306 -0.58 6.20 -13.26
C PRO A 306 -0.06 7.64 -13.20
N GLY A 307 1.24 7.79 -13.49
CA GLY A 307 1.99 9.03 -13.33
C GLY A 307 3.13 8.93 -12.31
N GLY A 308 3.08 7.97 -11.38
CA GLY A 308 4.17 7.63 -10.47
C GLY A 308 3.81 6.52 -9.50
N PHE A 309 4.71 5.58 -9.34
CA PHE A 309 4.56 4.44 -8.43
C PHE A 309 5.79 4.26 -7.55
N ASP A 310 5.57 3.83 -6.30
CA ASP A 310 6.58 3.05 -5.57
C ASP A 310 6.32 1.55 -5.74
N CYS A 311 7.15 0.70 -5.11
CA CYS A 311 7.09 -0.75 -5.31
C CYS A 311 5.74 -1.34 -4.88
N SER A 312 5.29 -1.06 -3.66
CA SER A 312 4.04 -1.56 -3.11
C SER A 312 2.81 -0.88 -3.71
N GLY A 313 2.93 0.38 -4.13
CA GLY A 313 1.86 1.12 -4.83
C GLY A 313 1.56 0.58 -6.21
N LEU A 314 2.59 0.17 -6.97
CA LEU A 314 2.40 -0.50 -8.26
C LEU A 314 1.62 -1.82 -8.08
N ILE A 315 1.98 -2.62 -7.08
CA ILE A 315 1.32 -3.88 -6.76
C ILE A 315 -0.14 -3.64 -6.35
N ALA A 316 -0.36 -2.74 -5.38
CA ALA A 316 -1.71 -2.42 -4.89
C ALA A 316 -2.61 -1.91 -6.02
N TRP A 317 -2.09 -1.03 -6.87
CA TRP A 317 -2.81 -0.49 -8.02
C TRP A 317 -3.15 -1.57 -9.05
N ALA A 318 -2.19 -2.40 -9.43
CA ALA A 318 -2.40 -3.45 -10.42
C ALA A 318 -3.45 -4.48 -9.97
N TYR A 319 -3.38 -4.91 -8.71
CA TYR A 319 -4.34 -5.83 -8.12
C TYR A 319 -5.73 -5.20 -7.96
N ALA A 320 -5.83 -3.90 -7.65
CA ALA A 320 -7.10 -3.20 -7.58
C ALA A 320 -7.85 -3.20 -8.93
N GLN A 321 -7.14 -3.17 -10.07
CA GLN A 321 -7.77 -3.23 -11.39
C GLN A 321 -8.45 -4.60 -11.67
N VAL A 322 -8.05 -5.64 -10.95
CA VAL A 322 -8.64 -6.99 -11.04
C VAL A 322 -9.56 -7.30 -9.85
N GLY A 323 -9.93 -6.28 -9.07
CA GLY A 323 -10.90 -6.38 -7.98
C GLY A 323 -10.33 -6.86 -6.64
N VAL A 324 -9.00 -6.97 -6.52
CA VAL A 324 -8.32 -7.34 -5.26
C VAL A 324 -7.75 -6.09 -4.60
N SER A 325 -8.21 -5.80 -3.39
CA SER A 325 -7.70 -4.67 -2.60
C SER A 325 -6.52 -5.12 -1.74
N LEU A 326 -5.36 -4.52 -1.98
CA LEU A 326 -4.16 -4.73 -1.18
C LEU A 326 -3.75 -3.43 -0.49
N PRO A 327 -3.18 -3.49 0.73
CA PRO A 327 -2.63 -2.31 1.39
C PRO A 327 -1.43 -1.78 0.61
N HIS A 328 -1.22 -0.47 0.62
CA HIS A 328 -0.05 0.17 0.02
C HIS A 328 1.15 0.07 0.99
N HIS A 329 1.64 -1.15 1.21
CA HIS A 329 2.79 -1.46 2.07
C HIS A 329 3.28 -2.89 1.76
N ALA A 330 4.54 -3.05 1.37
CA ALA A 330 5.09 -4.31 0.86
C ALA A 330 4.99 -5.46 1.88
N ALA A 331 5.37 -5.22 3.14
CA ALA A 331 5.30 -6.25 4.16
C ALA A 331 3.86 -6.70 4.47
N SER A 332 2.89 -5.79 4.43
CA SER A 332 1.47 -6.13 4.61
C SER A 332 0.94 -6.96 3.43
N GLN A 333 1.36 -6.63 2.20
CA GLN A 333 1.01 -7.40 1.01
C GLN A 333 1.59 -8.82 1.09
N TYR A 334 2.86 -8.95 1.49
CA TYR A 334 3.51 -10.23 1.70
C TYR A 334 2.81 -11.07 2.78
N ALA A 335 2.41 -10.45 3.88
CA ALA A 335 1.70 -11.12 4.98
C ALA A 335 0.29 -11.61 4.61
N MET A 336 -0.35 -11.01 3.59
CA MET A 336 -1.70 -11.39 3.13
C MET A 336 -1.68 -12.60 2.19
N GLY A 337 -0.55 -12.90 1.57
CA GLY A 337 -0.44 -13.97 0.59
C GLY A 337 -0.11 -15.33 1.20
N THR A 338 -0.33 -16.39 0.43
CA THR A 338 0.11 -17.74 0.75
C THR A 338 1.55 -17.92 0.24
N PRO A 339 2.51 -18.35 1.09
CA PRO A 339 3.89 -18.58 0.67
C PRO A 339 3.99 -19.56 -0.51
N VAL A 340 4.82 -19.21 -1.48
CA VAL A 340 5.06 -19.99 -2.70
C VAL A 340 6.55 -20.38 -2.78
N PRO A 341 6.87 -21.67 -3.00
CA PRO A 341 8.23 -22.09 -3.31
C PRO A 341 8.75 -21.43 -4.60
N LEU A 342 10.06 -21.12 -4.64
CA LEU A 342 10.64 -20.39 -5.79
C LEU A 342 10.60 -21.16 -7.11
N ASP A 343 10.52 -22.47 -7.06
CA ASP A 343 10.35 -23.37 -8.21
C ASP A 343 8.88 -23.53 -8.66
N ALA A 344 7.94 -22.95 -7.90
CA ALA A 344 6.49 -22.98 -8.19
C ALA A 344 5.90 -21.59 -8.44
N LEU A 345 6.74 -20.60 -8.78
CA LEU A 345 6.32 -19.22 -9.06
C LEU A 345 5.45 -19.16 -10.33
N GLU A 346 4.33 -18.46 -10.22
CA GLU A 346 3.43 -18.15 -11.32
C GLU A 346 3.28 -16.63 -11.51
N PRO A 347 3.05 -16.13 -12.72
CA PRO A 347 2.79 -14.71 -12.95
C PRO A 347 1.66 -14.18 -12.06
N GLY A 348 1.97 -13.07 -11.38
CA GLY A 348 1.13 -12.50 -10.35
C GLY A 348 1.68 -12.70 -8.95
N ASP A 349 2.51 -13.71 -8.69
CA ASP A 349 3.09 -13.88 -7.35
C ASP A 349 3.88 -12.62 -6.96
N ILE A 350 3.72 -12.20 -5.72
CA ILE A 350 4.47 -11.07 -5.16
C ILE A 350 5.81 -11.61 -4.67
N VAL A 351 6.90 -11.09 -5.21
CA VAL A 351 8.27 -11.39 -4.79
C VAL A 351 8.77 -10.29 -3.87
N SER A 352 9.38 -10.67 -2.74
CA SER A 352 9.80 -9.78 -1.66
C SER A 352 11.32 -9.79 -1.49
N PHE A 353 11.88 -8.64 -1.16
CA PHE A 353 13.31 -8.38 -1.00
C PHE A 353 13.58 -7.49 0.22
N HIS A 354 14.81 -7.51 0.76
CA HIS A 354 15.29 -6.64 1.83
C HIS A 354 14.43 -6.67 3.09
N GLY A 355 14.01 -7.85 3.57
CA GLY A 355 13.12 -7.96 4.73
C GLY A 355 11.75 -7.33 4.50
N SER A 356 11.21 -7.49 3.29
CA SER A 356 9.97 -6.88 2.80
C SER A 356 10.03 -5.34 2.69
N GLY A 357 11.23 -4.77 2.58
CA GLY A 357 11.44 -3.35 2.26
C GLY A 357 11.32 -3.04 0.77
N HIS A 358 11.18 -4.07 -0.08
CA HIS A 358 10.94 -3.93 -1.51
C HIS A 358 10.15 -5.13 -2.05
N ALA A 359 9.34 -4.90 -3.07
CA ALA A 359 8.56 -5.95 -3.70
C ALA A 359 8.34 -5.71 -5.20
N GLY A 360 7.98 -6.79 -5.92
CA GLY A 360 7.58 -6.75 -7.32
C GLY A 360 6.59 -7.84 -7.63
N ILE A 361 6.07 -7.84 -8.85
CA ILE A 361 5.14 -8.86 -9.35
C ILE A 361 5.91 -9.77 -10.31
N TYR A 362 5.95 -11.06 -10.01
CA TYR A 362 6.53 -12.07 -10.90
C TYR A 362 5.74 -12.14 -12.21
N ILE A 363 6.44 -12.21 -13.34
CA ILE A 363 5.84 -12.20 -14.69
C ILE A 363 6.17 -13.46 -15.51
N GLY A 364 6.87 -14.45 -14.90
CA GLY A 364 7.35 -15.64 -15.60
C GLY A 364 8.81 -15.54 -16.00
N GLY A 365 9.42 -16.68 -16.37
CA GLY A 365 10.79 -16.73 -16.91
C GLY A 365 11.88 -16.23 -15.97
N GLY A 366 11.66 -16.27 -14.65
CA GLY A 366 12.59 -15.72 -13.66
C GLY A 366 12.62 -14.20 -13.62
N GLN A 367 11.61 -13.53 -14.17
CA GLN A 367 11.52 -12.07 -14.25
C GLN A 367 10.38 -11.53 -13.40
N TYR A 368 10.51 -10.26 -12.96
CA TYR A 368 9.50 -9.54 -12.20
C TYR A 368 9.44 -8.08 -12.62
N VAL A 369 8.25 -7.47 -12.55
CA VAL A 369 8.03 -6.05 -12.78
C VAL A 369 7.95 -5.32 -11.44
N HIS A 370 8.64 -4.18 -11.33
CA HIS A 370 8.67 -3.37 -10.11
C HIS A 370 8.94 -1.89 -10.40
N ALA A 371 8.67 -1.03 -9.42
CA ALA A 371 9.15 0.34 -9.35
C ALA A 371 10.35 0.38 -8.38
N PRO A 372 11.60 0.49 -8.85
CA PRO A 372 12.79 0.17 -8.04
C PRO A 372 13.15 1.26 -7.02
N GLN A 373 13.34 2.50 -7.44
CA GLN A 373 13.89 3.57 -6.59
C GLN A 373 13.78 4.95 -7.22
N THR A 374 14.03 5.99 -6.41
CA THR A 374 14.03 7.39 -6.84
C THR A 374 15.02 7.65 -8.00
N GLY A 375 14.50 8.23 -9.09
CA GLY A 375 15.26 8.53 -10.30
C GLY A 375 15.23 7.43 -11.35
N ASP A 376 14.56 6.33 -11.05
CA ASP A 376 14.31 5.22 -11.96
C ASP A 376 12.82 5.16 -12.39
N VAL A 377 12.46 4.15 -13.18
CA VAL A 377 11.11 3.95 -13.71
C VAL A 377 10.65 2.53 -13.42
N VAL A 378 9.36 2.28 -13.56
CA VAL A 378 8.81 0.92 -13.58
C VAL A 378 9.50 0.13 -14.67
N LYS A 379 10.08 -1.01 -14.31
CA LYS A 379 10.87 -1.85 -15.20
C LYS A 379 10.76 -3.34 -14.87
N VAL A 380 11.24 -4.16 -15.80
CA VAL A 380 11.43 -5.60 -15.59
C VAL A 380 12.86 -5.86 -15.13
N SER A 381 13.01 -6.74 -14.15
CA SER A 381 14.31 -7.19 -13.64
C SER A 381 14.33 -8.71 -13.49
N SER A 382 15.54 -9.28 -13.45
CA SER A 382 15.73 -10.73 -13.28
C SER A 382 15.87 -11.08 -11.80
N LEU A 383 15.22 -12.16 -11.37
CA LEU A 383 15.41 -12.72 -10.03
C LEU A 383 16.83 -13.28 -9.85
N ALA A 384 17.49 -13.72 -10.96
CA ALA A 384 18.86 -14.23 -10.90
C ALA A 384 19.89 -13.16 -10.52
N ASP A 385 19.57 -11.89 -10.70
CA ASP A 385 20.44 -10.75 -10.34
C ASP A 385 20.26 -10.33 -8.86
N ARG A 386 19.42 -11.06 -8.09
CA ARG A 386 19.06 -10.74 -6.70
C ARG A 386 19.58 -11.79 -5.74
N SER A 387 20.34 -11.35 -4.75
CA SER A 387 20.84 -12.21 -3.65
C SER A 387 20.10 -11.97 -2.32
N ASP A 388 19.18 -11.05 -2.30
CA ASP A 388 18.47 -10.48 -1.12
C ASP A 388 16.99 -10.79 -1.11
N MET A 389 16.56 -11.82 -1.85
CA MET A 389 15.17 -12.25 -1.94
C MET A 389 14.71 -12.91 -0.63
N ASP A 390 13.65 -12.43 -0.02
CA ASP A 390 13.06 -12.98 1.21
C ASP A 390 12.16 -14.20 0.92
N GLY A 391 11.50 -14.19 -0.26
CA GLY A 391 10.56 -15.21 -0.67
C GLY A 391 9.48 -14.67 -1.60
N ALA A 392 8.45 -15.48 -1.81
CA ALA A 392 7.31 -15.08 -2.63
C ALA A 392 5.99 -15.53 -2.02
N VAL A 393 4.91 -14.82 -2.34
CA VAL A 393 3.56 -15.15 -1.91
C VAL A 393 2.57 -15.01 -3.06
N ARG A 394 1.54 -15.84 -3.03
CA ARG A 394 0.40 -15.78 -3.97
C ARG A 394 -0.80 -15.16 -3.30
N ILE A 395 -1.40 -14.18 -3.96
CA ILE A 395 -2.67 -13.59 -3.58
C ILE A 395 -3.78 -14.40 -4.26
N GLY A 396 -4.59 -15.07 -3.43
CA GLY A 396 -5.68 -15.94 -3.89
C GLY A 396 -7.04 -15.31 -3.81
#